data_17056f39d22cbff18ab0e42f675e3b26
#
_entry.id   17056f39d22cbff18ab0e42f675e3b26
#
_cell.length_a   1.000
_cell.length_b   1.000
_cell.length_c   1.000
_cell.angle_alpha   90.00
_cell.angle_beta   90.00
_cell.angle_gamma   90.00
#
_symmetry.space_group_name_H-M   'P 1'
#
loop_
_entity.id
_entity.type
_entity.pdbx_description
1 polymer ?
#
loop_
_entity_poly.entity_id
_entity_poly.type
_entity_poly.pdbx_seq_one_letter_code
_entity_poly.pdbx_strand_id
1 'polypeptide(L)'
;MVAVVCVFIVWLLFTRFFLQLPVLNTYPISSFLVLGFATTQFYFPLVFTLLEGKPIIFNMELPYEVFVHSLAAFVVVLITHVLYRSFSRKHLKRPRSLLIKAGFFITPTNLQLWIMGFMGLAAMFYVYFYSPSVGHQISGAGDKFVQGLITFSYAPFFIPFSKLYGKHEVNLKKVVPLLIIFTILLFIVSLGRNSRGAFMLGFTSVGFTFILALLLGKIRTRLFTARNLALAALGLWFFTGPLADLATAMVIVRGQRDEIGRTELISLTLEAFQDKESIRRYRLEGITQEREWDEQYMDNMFLARFSNIKYIDASLVEASKINEQDPSLFNFSIDRLFASLPLPVLNVFGINVDKESVISYSFGDYLHYKAGSGAVVLGGYKTGHFAGTGMAAFGLWYLLILGVGMLGSFYVFDKLRLVKQATGTVAGKGKEPVFSFCGLLVLSSVFMFLPAESVTEPFEFLIRGSIQMLLLYFLVFHLTRFLSSLYKGLLPVGLLRHRRRRAFQ
;
A
#
# COMPACT_ATOMS: atom_id res chain seq x y z
N MET A 1 9.43 27.00 -9.54
CA MET A 1 10.66 27.12 -8.71
C MET A 1 10.46 26.51 -7.32
N VAL A 2 9.46 26.90 -6.53
CA VAL A 2 9.19 26.36 -5.16
C VAL A 2 9.11 24.84 -5.13
N ALA A 3 8.37 24.21 -6.04
CA ALA A 3 8.24 22.77 -6.13
C ALA A 3 9.60 22.04 -6.23
N VAL A 4 10.50 22.52 -7.11
CA VAL A 4 11.83 21.92 -7.28
C VAL A 4 12.68 22.08 -6.02
N VAL A 5 12.59 23.25 -5.37
CA VAL A 5 13.28 23.51 -4.10
C VAL A 5 12.77 22.55 -3.02
N CYS A 6 11.46 22.35 -2.90
CA CYS A 6 10.88 21.38 -1.95
C CYS A 6 11.35 19.96 -2.22
N VAL A 7 11.34 19.50 -3.47
CA VAL A 7 11.85 18.17 -3.85
C VAL A 7 13.33 18.02 -3.46
N PHE A 8 14.14 19.04 -3.71
CA PHE A 8 15.56 19.04 -3.36
C PHE A 8 15.79 19.01 -1.84
N ILE A 9 15.03 19.80 -1.07
CA ILE A 9 15.08 19.80 0.39
C ILE A 9 14.73 18.39 0.93
N VAL A 10 13.63 17.79 0.43
CA VAL A 10 13.21 16.46 0.83
C VAL A 10 14.29 15.42 0.49
N TRP A 11 14.91 15.51 -0.68
CA TRP A 11 16.01 14.62 -1.06
C TRP A 11 17.22 14.74 -0.11
N LEU A 12 17.63 15.97 0.22
CA LEU A 12 18.72 16.21 1.18
C LEU A 12 18.39 15.66 2.57
N LEU A 13 17.20 15.96 3.09
CA LEU A 13 16.76 15.51 4.40
C LEU A 13 16.61 13.98 4.43
N PHE A 14 16.01 13.39 3.41
CA PHE A 14 15.82 11.95 3.36
C PHE A 14 17.17 11.21 3.30
N THR A 15 18.08 11.64 2.44
CA THR A 15 19.44 11.05 2.33
C THR A 15 20.23 11.20 3.63
N ARG A 16 20.15 12.35 4.26
CA ARG A 16 20.87 12.64 5.52
C ARG A 16 20.36 11.84 6.71
N PHE A 17 19.05 11.64 6.82
CA PHE A 17 18.46 11.06 8.03
C PHE A 17 18.06 9.58 7.88
N PHE A 18 17.79 9.08 6.67
CA PHE A 18 17.24 7.74 6.45
C PHE A 18 18.15 6.81 5.65
N LEU A 19 18.87 7.29 4.63
CA LEU A 19 19.76 6.46 3.81
C LEU A 19 21.10 6.15 4.48
N GLN A 20 21.11 6.04 5.80
CA GLN A 20 22.27 5.62 6.58
C GLN A 20 22.13 4.15 6.97
N LEU A 21 23.13 3.31 6.67
CA LEU A 21 23.13 1.88 7.02
C LEU A 21 22.77 1.58 8.48
N PRO A 22 23.26 2.32 9.49
CA PRO A 22 22.86 2.09 10.89
C PRO A 22 21.36 2.31 11.12
N VAL A 23 20.76 3.29 10.46
CA VAL A 23 19.33 3.59 10.56
C VAL A 23 18.52 2.51 9.87
N LEU A 24 18.84 2.18 8.64
CA LEU A 24 18.16 1.12 7.87
C LEU A 24 18.27 -0.25 8.54
N ASN A 25 19.40 -0.59 9.13
CA ASN A 25 19.55 -1.84 9.89
C ASN A 25 18.75 -1.87 11.19
N THR A 26 18.51 -0.70 11.80
CA THR A 26 17.84 -0.61 13.10
C THR A 26 16.35 -0.33 12.96
N TYR A 27 15.95 0.49 11.99
CA TYR A 27 14.58 0.98 11.77
C TYR A 27 14.13 0.83 10.31
N PRO A 28 14.22 -0.38 9.73
CA PRO A 28 14.04 -0.54 8.28
C PRO A 28 12.62 -0.24 7.83
N ILE A 29 11.59 -0.77 8.50
CA ILE A 29 10.19 -0.66 8.06
C ILE A 29 9.67 0.76 8.29
N SER A 30 9.95 1.35 9.46
CA SER A 30 9.54 2.73 9.74
C SER A 30 10.21 3.75 8.81
N SER A 31 11.50 3.53 8.46
CA SER A 31 12.17 4.35 7.45
C SER A 31 11.52 4.24 6.06
N PHE A 32 10.98 3.07 5.72
CA PHE A 32 10.26 2.86 4.47
C PHE A 32 8.88 3.52 4.45
N LEU A 33 8.21 3.71 5.60
CA LEU A 33 7.01 4.56 5.66
C LEU A 33 7.33 6.01 5.28
N VAL A 34 8.46 6.54 5.76
CA VAL A 34 8.92 7.88 5.37
C VAL A 34 9.34 7.93 3.90
N LEU A 35 9.95 6.88 3.36
CA LEU A 35 10.23 6.74 1.94
C LEU A 35 8.94 6.75 1.12
N GLY A 36 7.91 6.03 1.54
CA GLY A 36 6.59 6.01 0.89
C GLY A 36 5.99 7.41 0.77
N PHE A 37 6.05 8.20 1.85
CA PHE A 37 5.64 9.59 1.81
C PHE A 37 6.46 10.41 0.80
N ALA A 38 7.79 10.36 0.89
CA ALA A 38 8.66 11.12 -0.01
C ALA A 38 8.46 10.72 -1.49
N THR A 39 8.25 9.44 -1.78
CA THR A 39 8.04 8.96 -3.14
C THR A 39 6.71 9.40 -3.72
N THR A 40 5.63 9.29 -2.97
CA THR A 40 4.28 9.60 -3.47
C THR A 40 3.99 11.09 -3.57
N GLN A 41 4.65 11.92 -2.73
CA GLN A 41 4.43 13.35 -2.68
C GLN A 41 5.46 14.16 -3.49
N PHE A 42 6.66 13.62 -3.75
CA PHE A 42 7.73 14.39 -4.37
C PHE A 42 8.40 13.66 -5.54
N TYR A 43 8.87 12.41 -5.35
CA TYR A 43 9.71 11.76 -6.36
C TYR A 43 8.91 11.21 -7.53
N PHE A 44 7.80 10.51 -7.27
CA PHE A 44 6.93 9.99 -8.33
C PHE A 44 6.26 11.12 -9.13
N PRO A 45 5.69 12.16 -8.50
CA PRO A 45 5.20 13.31 -9.24
C PRO A 45 6.25 13.90 -10.17
N LEU A 46 7.48 14.15 -9.67
CA LEU A 46 8.55 14.70 -10.49
C LEU A 46 8.93 13.78 -11.66
N VAL A 47 9.19 12.50 -11.38
CA VAL A 47 9.66 11.55 -12.40
C VAL A 47 8.58 11.31 -13.45
N PHE A 48 7.33 11.11 -13.04
CA PHE A 48 6.28 10.74 -13.97
C PHE A 48 5.78 11.92 -14.83
N THR A 49 5.73 13.13 -14.27
CA THR A 49 5.42 14.32 -15.09
C THR A 49 6.53 14.61 -16.09
N LEU A 50 7.81 14.41 -15.71
CA LEU A 50 8.94 14.54 -16.65
C LEU A 50 8.89 13.51 -17.76
N LEU A 51 8.44 12.27 -17.49
CA LEU A 51 8.25 11.24 -18.53
C LEU A 51 7.18 11.62 -19.54
N GLU A 52 6.18 12.40 -19.15
CA GLU A 52 5.15 12.95 -20.03
C GLU A 52 5.50 14.33 -20.61
N GLY A 53 6.68 14.86 -20.33
CA GLY A 53 7.09 16.21 -20.77
C GLY A 53 6.31 17.36 -20.11
N LYS A 54 5.74 17.10 -18.92
CA LYS A 54 4.92 18.06 -18.17
C LYS A 54 5.67 18.62 -16.97
N PRO A 55 5.37 19.85 -16.53
CA PRO A 55 5.91 20.35 -15.26
C PRO A 55 5.25 19.65 -14.07
N ILE A 56 5.97 19.53 -12.94
CA ILE A 56 5.46 18.90 -11.71
C ILE A 56 4.19 19.57 -11.15
N ILE A 57 3.96 20.83 -11.49
CA ILE A 57 2.78 21.61 -11.10
C ILE A 57 1.65 21.56 -12.14
N PHE A 58 1.73 20.63 -13.11
CA PHE A 58 0.75 20.49 -14.17
C PHE A 58 -0.66 20.27 -13.60
N ASN A 59 -1.63 21.03 -14.09
CA ASN A 59 -3.03 20.97 -13.72
C ASN A 59 -3.30 21.10 -12.19
N MET A 60 -2.57 21.98 -11.51
CA MET A 60 -2.79 22.32 -10.09
C MET A 60 -3.38 23.74 -9.97
N GLU A 61 -4.37 23.87 -9.11
CA GLU A 61 -4.98 25.16 -8.78
C GLU A 61 -4.21 25.90 -7.66
N LEU A 62 -3.72 25.14 -6.66
CA LEU A 62 -3.03 25.65 -5.49
C LEU A 62 -1.58 25.10 -5.37
N PRO A 63 -0.73 25.25 -6.40
CA PRO A 63 0.58 24.60 -6.44
C PRO A 63 1.51 25.02 -5.30
N TYR A 64 1.41 26.23 -4.80
CA TYR A 64 2.24 26.71 -3.70
C TYR A 64 1.83 26.03 -2.38
N GLU A 65 0.56 26.04 -2.05
CA GLU A 65 -0.03 25.47 -0.84
C GLU A 65 0.23 23.96 -0.81
N VAL A 66 0.06 23.28 -1.93
CA VAL A 66 0.32 21.83 -2.08
C VAL A 66 1.74 21.50 -1.63
N PHE A 67 2.75 22.22 -2.11
CA PHE A 67 4.15 21.93 -1.76
C PHE A 67 4.51 22.39 -0.35
N VAL A 68 3.92 23.46 0.15
CA VAL A 68 4.11 23.92 1.54
C VAL A 68 3.54 22.91 2.53
N HIS A 69 2.29 22.47 2.33
CA HIS A 69 1.66 21.46 3.18
C HIS A 69 2.39 20.11 3.12
N SER A 70 2.79 19.68 1.92
CA SER A 70 3.58 18.43 1.75
C SER A 70 4.93 18.50 2.46
N LEU A 71 5.64 19.63 2.35
CA LEU A 71 6.94 19.80 3.00
C LEU A 71 6.78 19.87 4.52
N ALA A 72 5.81 20.63 5.03
CA ALA A 72 5.52 20.71 6.46
C ALA A 72 5.18 19.33 7.04
N ALA A 73 4.33 18.58 6.39
CA ALA A 73 4.00 17.22 6.78
C ALA A 73 5.23 16.29 6.75
N PHE A 74 6.07 16.37 5.71
CA PHE A 74 7.30 15.60 5.64
C PHE A 74 8.26 15.92 6.80
N VAL A 75 8.42 17.20 7.13
CA VAL A 75 9.26 17.65 8.26
C VAL A 75 8.71 17.11 9.58
N VAL A 76 7.39 17.16 9.78
CA VAL A 76 6.73 16.58 10.98
C VAL A 76 6.98 15.08 11.06
N VAL A 77 6.77 14.34 9.99
CA VAL A 77 7.01 12.89 9.93
C VAL A 77 8.49 12.56 10.20
N LEU A 78 9.42 13.38 9.67
CA LEU A 78 10.86 13.26 9.93
C LEU A 78 11.19 13.50 11.42
N ILE A 79 10.72 14.60 11.99
CA ILE A 79 10.92 14.92 13.41
C ILE A 79 10.35 13.81 14.27
N THR A 80 9.13 13.36 13.99
CA THR A 80 8.48 12.26 14.71
C THR A 80 9.31 10.98 14.64
N HIS A 81 9.88 10.65 13.47
CA HIS A 81 10.73 9.46 13.34
C HIS A 81 12.06 9.62 14.10
N VAL A 82 12.65 10.81 14.14
CA VAL A 82 13.84 11.08 14.95
C VAL A 82 13.54 10.93 16.43
N LEU A 83 12.43 11.49 16.91
CA LEU A 83 11.93 11.33 18.27
C LEU A 83 11.67 9.85 18.59
N TYR A 84 10.96 9.15 17.71
CA TYR A 84 10.73 7.71 17.85
C TYR A 84 12.03 6.92 18.04
N ARG A 85 13.07 7.20 17.25
CA ARG A 85 14.38 6.55 17.39
C ARG A 85 15.01 6.79 18.75
N SER A 86 14.87 7.97 19.31
CA SER A 86 15.40 8.32 20.63
C SER A 86 14.75 7.50 21.73
N PHE A 87 13.42 7.40 21.73
CA PHE A 87 12.65 6.66 22.74
C PHE A 87 12.72 5.15 22.56
N SER A 88 12.68 4.66 21.32
CA SER A 88 12.56 3.22 21.03
C SER A 88 13.87 2.45 21.16
N ARG A 89 15.03 3.11 21.20
CA ARG A 89 16.36 2.49 21.20
C ARG A 89 16.55 1.45 22.29
N LYS A 90 16.00 1.69 23.48
CA LYS A 90 16.05 0.75 24.63
C LYS A 90 15.04 -0.39 24.46
N HIS A 91 13.84 -0.09 23.98
CA HIS A 91 12.74 -1.05 23.85
C HIS A 91 12.91 -2.04 22.70
N LEU A 92 13.56 -1.67 21.61
CA LEU A 92 13.85 -2.57 20.50
C LEU A 92 14.89 -3.64 20.81
N LYS A 93 15.70 -3.44 21.87
CA LYS A 93 16.70 -4.43 22.33
C LYS A 93 16.09 -5.55 23.17
N ARG A 94 14.90 -5.35 23.76
CA ARG A 94 14.23 -6.36 24.59
C ARG A 94 13.62 -7.48 23.73
N PRO A 95 13.71 -8.76 24.15
CA PRO A 95 13.10 -9.85 23.41
C PRO A 95 11.57 -9.67 23.33
N ARG A 96 11.03 -9.87 22.16
CA ARG A 96 9.59 -9.76 21.85
C ARG A 96 8.92 -11.10 22.12
N SER A 97 8.79 -11.46 23.39
CA SER A 97 8.41 -12.81 23.80
C SER A 97 7.09 -13.30 23.17
N LEU A 98 6.05 -12.43 23.10
CA LEU A 98 4.75 -12.80 22.56
C LEU A 98 4.80 -13.08 21.06
N LEU A 99 5.35 -12.17 20.23
CA LEU A 99 5.43 -12.37 18.78
C LEU A 99 6.33 -13.56 18.41
N ILE A 100 7.40 -13.79 19.17
CA ILE A 100 8.29 -14.95 18.97
C ILE A 100 7.54 -16.25 19.31
N LYS A 101 6.86 -16.30 20.47
CA LYS A 101 6.05 -17.46 20.87
C LYS A 101 4.91 -17.73 19.91
N ALA A 102 4.26 -16.69 19.39
CA ALA A 102 3.21 -16.80 18.38
C ALA A 102 3.70 -17.21 16.98
N GLY A 103 5.02 -17.33 16.76
CA GLY A 103 5.57 -17.85 15.51
C GLY A 103 5.79 -16.82 14.40
N PHE A 104 5.67 -15.51 14.68
CA PHE A 104 5.83 -14.45 13.67
C PHE A 104 7.21 -14.40 13.02
N PHE A 105 8.22 -14.98 13.65
CA PHE A 105 9.60 -15.03 13.16
C PHE A 105 10.02 -16.44 12.72
N ILE A 106 9.08 -17.38 12.64
CA ILE A 106 9.31 -18.68 12.02
C ILE A 106 9.34 -18.48 10.50
N THR A 107 10.37 -19.00 9.87
CA THR A 107 10.56 -18.89 8.42
C THR A 107 9.56 -19.77 7.69
N PRO A 108 8.67 -19.25 6.84
CA PRO A 108 7.73 -20.06 6.07
C PRO A 108 8.47 -20.88 5.00
N THR A 109 7.98 -22.10 4.70
CA THR A 109 8.50 -22.90 3.60
C THR A 109 7.97 -22.38 2.26
N ASN A 110 8.65 -22.70 1.13
CA ASN A 110 8.16 -22.28 -0.20
C ASN A 110 6.75 -22.85 -0.48
N LEU A 111 6.50 -24.12 -0.10
CA LEU A 111 5.18 -24.72 -0.24
C LEU A 111 4.13 -23.94 0.56
N GLN A 112 4.45 -23.54 1.78
CA GLN A 112 3.56 -22.74 2.62
C GLN A 112 3.25 -21.38 1.97
N LEU A 113 4.24 -20.73 1.37
CA LEU A 113 4.04 -19.46 0.65
C LEU A 113 3.15 -19.61 -0.59
N TRP A 114 3.27 -20.74 -1.32
CA TRP A 114 2.36 -21.07 -2.41
C TRP A 114 0.93 -21.36 -1.92
N ILE A 115 0.75 -22.08 -0.81
CA ILE A 115 -0.58 -22.33 -0.22
C ILE A 115 -1.21 -20.99 0.20
N MET A 116 -0.45 -20.08 0.86
CA MET A 116 -0.91 -18.73 1.18
C MET A 116 -1.33 -17.97 -0.07
N GLY A 117 -0.52 -18.03 -1.13
CA GLY A 117 -0.79 -17.36 -2.40
C GLY A 117 -2.09 -17.82 -3.05
N PHE A 118 -2.30 -19.14 -3.16
CA PHE A 118 -3.53 -19.69 -3.73
C PHE A 118 -4.75 -19.43 -2.85
N MET A 119 -4.60 -19.44 -1.53
CA MET A 119 -5.67 -19.07 -0.61
C MET A 119 -6.06 -17.59 -0.78
N GLY A 120 -5.08 -16.70 -0.91
CA GLY A 120 -5.33 -15.29 -1.20
C GLY A 120 -5.96 -15.08 -2.58
N LEU A 121 -5.52 -15.82 -3.60
CA LEU A 121 -6.09 -15.77 -4.95
C LEU A 121 -7.55 -16.26 -4.98
N ALA A 122 -7.86 -17.33 -4.25
CA ALA A 122 -9.23 -17.83 -4.12
C ALA A 122 -10.14 -16.83 -3.39
N ALA A 123 -9.63 -16.20 -2.33
CA ALA A 123 -10.33 -15.12 -1.63
C ALA A 123 -10.57 -13.91 -2.55
N MET A 124 -9.58 -13.53 -3.35
CA MET A 124 -9.68 -12.47 -4.34
C MET A 124 -10.75 -12.78 -5.40
N PHE A 125 -10.76 -14.02 -5.91
CA PHE A 125 -11.76 -14.49 -6.86
C PHE A 125 -13.18 -14.42 -6.25
N TYR A 126 -13.36 -14.95 -5.03
CA TYR A 126 -14.65 -14.87 -4.35
C TYR A 126 -15.12 -13.43 -4.17
N VAL A 127 -14.27 -12.55 -3.64
CA VAL A 127 -14.64 -11.15 -3.37
C VAL A 127 -14.95 -10.38 -4.64
N TYR A 128 -14.25 -10.64 -5.74
CA TYR A 128 -14.40 -9.85 -6.96
C TYR A 128 -15.53 -10.34 -7.87
N PHE A 129 -15.91 -11.61 -7.78
CA PHE A 129 -16.93 -12.18 -8.65
C PHE A 129 -18.24 -12.49 -7.94
N TYR A 130 -18.21 -12.85 -6.66
CA TYR A 130 -19.39 -13.36 -5.94
C TYR A 130 -19.83 -12.49 -4.75
N SER A 131 -18.92 -11.72 -4.13
CA SER A 131 -19.34 -10.84 -3.04
C SER A 131 -20.15 -9.67 -3.60
N PRO A 132 -21.29 -9.29 -2.97
CA PRO A 132 -22.05 -8.15 -3.41
C PRO A 132 -21.16 -6.91 -3.45
N SER A 133 -21.34 -6.11 -4.49
CA SER A 133 -20.54 -4.92 -4.74
C SER A 133 -20.51 -4.01 -3.53
N VAL A 134 -19.33 -3.53 -3.23
CA VAL A 134 -18.97 -2.67 -2.10
C VAL A 134 -19.60 -1.24 -2.26
N GLY A 135 -20.87 -1.13 -2.57
CA GLY A 135 -21.51 0.17 -2.78
C GLY A 135 -22.34 0.66 -1.61
N HIS A 136 -23.16 -0.20 -1.03
CA HIS A 136 -24.18 0.25 -0.07
C HIS A 136 -24.50 -0.77 1.03
N GLN A 137 -23.79 -1.89 1.12
CA GLN A 137 -24.04 -2.87 2.19
C GLN A 137 -22.80 -3.06 3.05
N ILE A 138 -22.98 -2.92 4.35
CA ILE A 138 -21.94 -3.31 5.31
C ILE A 138 -21.73 -4.81 5.15
N SER A 139 -20.63 -5.17 4.51
CA SER A 139 -20.22 -6.57 4.36
C SER A 139 -20.11 -7.21 5.74
N GLY A 140 -20.65 -8.42 5.92
CA GLY A 140 -20.60 -9.17 7.16
C GLY A 140 -19.17 -9.42 7.65
N ALA A 141 -19.00 -9.84 8.88
CA ALA A 141 -17.68 -10.15 9.44
C ALA A 141 -16.93 -11.21 8.62
N GLY A 142 -17.66 -12.17 8.03
CA GLY A 142 -17.10 -13.18 7.13
C GLY A 142 -16.49 -12.58 5.87
N ASP A 143 -17.18 -11.67 5.20
CA ASP A 143 -16.69 -11.01 3.98
C ASP A 143 -15.44 -10.17 4.26
N LYS A 144 -15.41 -9.46 5.39
CA LYS A 144 -14.23 -8.69 5.83
C LYS A 144 -13.05 -9.60 6.12
N PHE A 145 -13.28 -10.79 6.68
CA PHE A 145 -12.24 -11.78 6.88
C PHE A 145 -11.69 -12.28 5.54
N VAL A 146 -12.56 -12.64 4.60
CA VAL A 146 -12.16 -13.09 3.27
C VAL A 146 -11.42 -11.99 2.50
N GLN A 147 -11.88 -10.73 2.57
CA GLN A 147 -11.17 -9.58 1.99
C GLN A 147 -9.75 -9.44 2.55
N GLY A 148 -9.56 -9.67 3.85
CA GLY A 148 -8.24 -9.64 4.49
C GLY A 148 -7.29 -10.70 3.94
N LEU A 149 -7.80 -11.87 3.49
CA LEU A 149 -6.99 -12.93 2.91
C LEU A 149 -6.36 -12.54 1.56
N ILE A 150 -6.92 -11.56 0.84
CA ILE A 150 -6.41 -11.11 -0.47
C ILE A 150 -4.94 -10.70 -0.38
N THR A 151 -4.50 -10.11 0.74
CA THR A 151 -3.11 -9.71 0.95
C THR A 151 -2.13 -10.88 0.78
N PHE A 152 -2.54 -12.10 1.10
CA PHE A 152 -1.71 -13.30 0.98
C PHE A 152 -1.51 -13.76 -0.46
N SER A 153 -2.30 -13.29 -1.43
CA SER A 153 -2.10 -13.59 -2.86
C SER A 153 -0.71 -13.22 -3.35
N TYR A 154 -0.05 -12.27 -2.68
CA TYR A 154 1.31 -11.85 -3.02
C TYR A 154 2.43 -12.64 -2.31
N ALA A 155 2.08 -13.55 -1.40
CA ALA A 155 3.08 -14.32 -0.64
C ALA A 155 4.12 -15.07 -1.51
N PRO A 156 3.79 -15.69 -2.66
CA PRO A 156 4.76 -16.36 -3.52
C PRO A 156 5.86 -15.44 -4.06
N PHE A 157 5.54 -14.16 -4.30
CA PHE A 157 6.49 -13.18 -4.84
C PHE A 157 7.63 -12.82 -3.89
N PHE A 158 7.50 -13.15 -2.60
CA PHE A 158 8.57 -12.96 -1.61
C PHE A 158 9.56 -14.11 -1.55
N ILE A 159 9.31 -15.22 -2.26
CA ILE A 159 10.25 -16.36 -2.32
C ILE A 159 11.66 -15.93 -2.76
N PRO A 160 11.86 -15.07 -3.78
CA PRO A 160 13.18 -14.57 -4.17
C PRO A 160 13.91 -13.78 -3.08
N PHE A 161 13.17 -13.19 -2.14
CA PHE A 161 13.69 -12.35 -1.05
C PHE A 161 13.89 -13.11 0.27
N SER A 162 14.02 -14.41 0.20
CA SER A 162 14.11 -15.33 1.35
C SER A 162 15.21 -14.96 2.37
N LYS A 163 16.28 -14.29 1.94
CA LYS A 163 17.35 -13.80 2.82
C LYS A 163 16.88 -12.74 3.82
N LEU A 164 15.79 -12.02 3.55
CA LEU A 164 15.23 -11.03 4.48
C LEU A 164 14.56 -11.67 5.69
N TYR A 165 13.91 -12.83 5.53
CA TYR A 165 13.20 -13.53 6.61
C TYR A 165 13.89 -14.80 7.10
N GLY A 166 15.20 -14.94 6.84
CA GLY A 166 16.05 -15.95 7.48
C GLY A 166 16.18 -17.27 6.75
N LYS A 167 15.92 -17.33 5.45
CA LYS A 167 16.12 -18.49 4.58
C LYS A 167 17.40 -18.40 3.76
N HIS A 168 18.02 -19.53 3.48
CA HIS A 168 19.15 -19.62 2.57
C HIS A 168 18.68 -19.73 1.12
N GLU A 169 19.60 -19.87 0.20
CA GLU A 169 19.42 -19.74 -1.25
C GLU A 169 18.22 -20.50 -1.83
N VAL A 170 17.52 -19.84 -2.75
CA VAL A 170 16.40 -20.37 -3.52
C VAL A 170 16.81 -20.51 -4.97
N ASN A 171 16.48 -21.63 -5.61
CA ASN A 171 16.72 -21.82 -7.04
C ASN A 171 15.71 -20.99 -7.87
N LEU A 172 16.13 -19.79 -8.25
CA LEU A 172 15.29 -18.85 -9.00
C LEU A 172 14.88 -19.41 -10.37
N LYS A 173 15.71 -20.24 -11.04
CA LYS A 173 15.38 -20.81 -12.34
C LYS A 173 14.11 -21.68 -12.30
N LYS A 174 13.79 -22.30 -11.14
CA LYS A 174 12.57 -23.08 -10.95
C LYS A 174 11.38 -22.26 -10.46
N VAL A 175 11.64 -21.18 -9.74
CA VAL A 175 10.58 -20.35 -9.12
C VAL A 175 10.03 -19.33 -10.09
N VAL A 176 10.89 -18.69 -10.90
CA VAL A 176 10.48 -17.59 -11.80
C VAL A 176 9.40 -18.01 -12.81
N PRO A 177 9.48 -19.16 -13.52
CA PRO A 177 8.39 -19.56 -14.42
C PRO A 177 7.04 -19.71 -13.72
N LEU A 178 7.05 -20.29 -12.51
CA LEU A 178 5.82 -20.44 -11.72
C LEU A 178 5.25 -19.08 -11.27
N LEU A 179 6.12 -18.13 -10.91
CA LEU A 179 5.70 -16.77 -10.58
C LEU A 179 5.09 -16.06 -11.79
N ILE A 180 5.61 -16.26 -12.99
CA ILE A 180 5.03 -15.68 -14.22
C ILE A 180 3.60 -16.21 -14.43
N ILE A 181 3.42 -17.53 -14.36
CA ILE A 181 2.08 -18.15 -14.49
C ILE A 181 1.14 -17.61 -13.41
N PHE A 182 1.62 -17.54 -12.17
CA PHE A 182 0.82 -17.02 -11.06
C PHE A 182 0.47 -15.52 -11.24
N THR A 183 1.37 -14.74 -11.84
CA THR A 183 1.12 -13.33 -12.19
C THR A 183 -0.02 -13.21 -13.20
N ILE A 184 -0.04 -14.07 -14.23
CA ILE A 184 -1.12 -14.08 -15.22
C ILE A 184 -2.45 -14.41 -14.55
N LEU A 185 -2.49 -15.45 -13.71
CA LEU A 185 -3.71 -15.83 -12.97
C LEU A 185 -4.21 -14.68 -12.07
N LEU A 186 -3.30 -14.05 -11.33
CA LEU A 186 -3.62 -12.92 -10.46
C LEU A 186 -4.15 -11.73 -11.26
N PHE A 187 -3.58 -11.46 -12.44
CA PHE A 187 -4.04 -10.41 -13.33
C PHE A 187 -5.46 -10.69 -13.81
N ILE A 188 -5.74 -11.90 -14.32
CA ILE A 188 -7.08 -12.28 -14.78
C ILE A 188 -8.12 -12.10 -13.68
N VAL A 189 -7.83 -12.57 -12.46
CA VAL A 189 -8.76 -12.43 -11.33
C VAL A 189 -8.95 -10.97 -10.94
N SER A 190 -7.91 -10.14 -11.04
CA SER A 190 -8.00 -8.71 -10.67
C SER A 190 -8.90 -7.89 -11.61
N LEU A 191 -9.08 -8.33 -12.86
CA LEU A 191 -9.98 -7.67 -13.81
C LEU A 191 -11.44 -7.67 -13.31
N GLY A 192 -11.86 -8.70 -12.59
CA GLY A 192 -13.22 -8.83 -12.06
C GLY A 192 -13.64 -7.70 -11.10
N ARG A 193 -12.68 -7.02 -10.47
CA ARG A 193 -12.98 -5.83 -9.63
C ARG A 193 -13.14 -4.54 -10.42
N ASN A 194 -12.67 -4.50 -11.66
CA ASN A 194 -12.54 -3.26 -12.44
C ASN A 194 -11.84 -2.12 -11.65
N SER A 195 -10.72 -2.45 -10.96
CA SER A 195 -9.98 -1.50 -10.13
C SER A 195 -8.47 -1.60 -10.40
N ARG A 196 -7.91 -0.53 -10.91
CA ARG A 196 -6.46 -0.39 -11.18
C ARG A 196 -5.59 -0.67 -9.95
N GLY A 197 -6.03 -0.20 -8.78
CA GLY A 197 -5.31 -0.37 -7.51
C GLY A 197 -5.27 -1.82 -7.05
N ALA A 198 -6.29 -2.62 -7.35
CA ALA A 198 -6.38 -4.01 -6.89
C ALA A 198 -5.22 -4.89 -7.38
N PHE A 199 -4.80 -4.71 -8.64
CA PHE A 199 -3.69 -5.45 -9.22
C PHE A 199 -2.33 -4.99 -8.69
N MET A 200 -2.18 -3.68 -8.47
CA MET A 200 -0.86 -3.08 -8.20
C MET A 200 -0.41 -3.16 -6.74
N LEU A 201 -1.34 -3.25 -5.81
CA LEU A 201 -1.05 -3.11 -4.38
C LEU A 201 0.03 -4.08 -3.88
N GLY A 202 -0.01 -5.33 -4.32
CA GLY A 202 0.97 -6.31 -3.92
C GLY A 202 2.30 -6.19 -4.67
N PHE A 203 2.30 -5.76 -5.94
CA PHE A 203 3.54 -5.54 -6.68
C PHE A 203 4.35 -4.38 -6.12
N THR A 204 3.69 -3.35 -5.58
CA THR A 204 4.40 -2.28 -4.86
C THR A 204 5.09 -2.81 -3.61
N SER A 205 4.46 -3.69 -2.85
CA SER A 205 5.10 -4.39 -1.72
C SER A 205 6.34 -5.17 -2.14
N VAL A 206 6.24 -5.90 -3.26
CA VAL A 206 7.37 -6.66 -3.83
C VAL A 206 8.48 -5.72 -4.28
N GLY A 207 8.15 -4.62 -4.96
CA GLY A 207 9.11 -3.59 -5.39
C GLY A 207 9.85 -2.95 -4.21
N PHE A 208 9.13 -2.54 -3.18
CA PHE A 208 9.75 -1.99 -1.97
C PHE A 208 10.57 -3.03 -1.20
N THR A 209 10.15 -4.30 -1.19
CA THR A 209 10.95 -5.39 -0.63
C THR A 209 12.27 -5.58 -1.38
N PHE A 210 12.25 -5.45 -2.71
CA PHE A 210 13.45 -5.48 -3.54
C PHE A 210 14.40 -4.32 -3.20
N ILE A 211 13.88 -3.09 -3.10
CA ILE A 211 14.66 -1.91 -2.68
C ILE A 211 15.24 -2.12 -1.29
N LEU A 212 14.45 -2.62 -0.33
CA LEU A 212 14.90 -2.93 1.02
C LEU A 212 16.05 -3.96 1.00
N ALA A 213 15.91 -5.01 0.21
CA ALA A 213 16.94 -6.06 0.09
C ALA A 213 18.24 -5.54 -0.53
N LEU A 214 18.16 -4.60 -1.49
CA LEU A 214 19.32 -3.92 -2.07
C LEU A 214 20.03 -3.03 -1.04
N LEU A 215 19.28 -2.17 -0.35
CA LEU A 215 19.81 -1.24 0.65
C LEU A 215 20.48 -1.97 1.83
N LEU A 216 19.95 -3.13 2.21
CA LEU A 216 20.53 -3.99 3.25
C LEU A 216 21.68 -4.92 2.73
N GLY A 217 22.02 -4.83 1.46
CA GLY A 217 23.07 -5.66 0.85
C GLY A 217 22.75 -7.16 0.79
N LYS A 218 21.46 -7.55 0.98
CA LYS A 218 21.02 -8.95 0.93
C LYS A 218 20.94 -9.50 -0.49
N ILE A 219 20.77 -8.61 -1.46
CA ILE A 219 20.78 -8.89 -2.89
C ILE A 219 21.87 -8.02 -3.53
N ARG A 220 22.73 -8.65 -4.33
CA ARG A 220 23.69 -7.95 -5.17
C ARG A 220 23.27 -8.12 -6.62
N THR A 221 22.93 -7.05 -7.28
CA THR A 221 22.58 -7.05 -8.70
C THR A 221 23.32 -5.92 -9.41
N ARG A 222 23.72 -6.19 -10.66
CA ARG A 222 24.27 -5.16 -11.54
C ARG A 222 23.07 -4.49 -12.24
N LEU A 223 22.54 -3.41 -11.66
CA LEU A 223 21.36 -2.73 -12.19
C LEU A 223 21.59 -2.20 -13.62
N PHE A 224 22.76 -1.62 -13.89
CA PHE A 224 23.11 -0.98 -15.16
C PHE A 224 23.77 -1.96 -16.15
N THR A 225 23.22 -3.14 -16.35
CA THR A 225 23.59 -4.00 -17.49
C THR A 225 22.63 -3.75 -18.66
N ALA A 226 23.11 -3.92 -19.90
CA ALA A 226 22.27 -3.76 -21.10
C ALA A 226 20.97 -4.58 -21.02
N ARG A 227 21.05 -5.82 -20.52
CA ARG A 227 19.88 -6.68 -20.30
C ARG A 227 18.91 -6.06 -19.31
N ASN A 228 19.36 -5.57 -18.16
CA ASN A 228 18.49 -5.01 -17.13
C ASN A 228 17.90 -3.66 -17.57
N LEU A 229 18.65 -2.86 -18.33
CA LEU A 229 18.14 -1.64 -18.94
C LEU A 229 17.08 -1.95 -20.01
N ALA A 230 17.29 -2.97 -20.85
CA ALA A 230 16.30 -3.41 -21.82
C ALA A 230 15.01 -3.92 -21.14
N LEU A 231 15.14 -4.69 -20.05
CA LEU A 231 13.98 -5.13 -19.26
C LEU A 231 13.25 -3.95 -18.58
N ALA A 232 14.01 -2.96 -18.09
CA ALA A 232 13.41 -1.74 -17.52
C ALA A 232 12.68 -0.92 -18.59
N ALA A 233 13.25 -0.76 -19.78
CA ALA A 233 12.64 -0.08 -20.91
C ALA A 233 11.37 -0.81 -21.38
N LEU A 234 11.41 -2.15 -21.50
CA LEU A 234 10.24 -2.98 -21.82
C LEU A 234 9.13 -2.84 -20.76
N GLY A 235 9.53 -2.86 -19.49
CA GLY A 235 8.58 -2.64 -18.39
C GLY A 235 7.96 -1.25 -18.47
N LEU A 236 8.75 -0.21 -18.66
CA LEU A 236 8.26 1.16 -18.81
C LEU A 236 7.30 1.28 -20.00
N TRP A 237 7.65 0.74 -21.15
CA TRP A 237 6.76 0.70 -22.32
C TRP A 237 5.44 -0.01 -22.04
N PHE A 238 5.49 -1.16 -21.32
CA PHE A 238 4.27 -1.89 -20.94
C PHE A 238 3.38 -1.08 -19.99
N PHE A 239 3.98 -0.40 -18.99
CA PHE A 239 3.25 0.42 -18.04
C PHE A 239 2.70 1.71 -18.65
N THR A 240 3.43 2.34 -19.57
CA THR A 240 3.00 3.62 -20.18
C THR A 240 2.09 3.42 -21.39
N GLY A 241 2.12 2.27 -22.04
CA GLY A 241 1.30 1.92 -23.20
C GLY A 241 0.14 0.98 -22.83
N PRO A 242 0.29 -0.34 -23.04
CA PRO A 242 -0.84 -1.29 -22.93
C PRO A 242 -1.57 -1.25 -21.60
N LEU A 243 -0.85 -1.14 -20.48
CA LEU A 243 -1.47 -1.14 -19.16
C LEU A 243 -2.18 0.19 -18.85
N ALA A 244 -1.66 1.31 -19.36
CA ALA A 244 -2.32 2.61 -19.26
C ALA A 244 -3.61 2.65 -20.08
N ASP A 245 -3.62 2.08 -21.29
CA ASP A 245 -4.82 1.96 -22.12
C ASP A 245 -5.88 1.10 -21.43
N LEU A 246 -5.48 -0.05 -20.87
CA LEU A 246 -6.39 -0.90 -20.10
C LEU A 246 -6.97 -0.16 -18.89
N ALA A 247 -6.14 0.58 -18.17
CA ALA A 247 -6.60 1.37 -17.03
C ALA A 247 -7.62 2.45 -17.44
N THR A 248 -7.43 3.08 -18.62
CA THR A 248 -8.39 4.05 -19.18
C THR A 248 -9.70 3.35 -19.59
N ALA A 249 -9.63 2.21 -20.27
CA ALA A 249 -10.79 1.40 -20.63
C ALA A 249 -11.62 1.01 -19.39
N MET A 250 -10.96 0.58 -18.31
CA MET A 250 -11.62 0.29 -17.03
C MET A 250 -12.38 1.49 -16.45
N VAL A 251 -11.87 2.72 -16.66
CA VAL A 251 -12.55 3.94 -16.17
C VAL A 251 -13.73 4.30 -17.05
N ILE A 252 -13.61 4.16 -18.37
CA ILE A 252 -14.69 4.43 -19.33
C ILE A 252 -15.93 3.58 -18.99
N VAL A 253 -15.72 2.29 -18.68
CA VAL A 253 -16.81 1.34 -18.41
C VAL A 253 -17.28 1.38 -16.95
N ARG A 254 -16.57 2.10 -16.07
CA ARG A 254 -16.80 2.07 -14.63
C ARG A 254 -18.21 2.49 -14.20
N GLY A 255 -18.85 3.41 -14.92
CA GLY A 255 -20.22 3.86 -14.63
C GLY A 255 -21.24 2.73 -14.65
N GLN A 256 -21.02 1.69 -15.45
CA GLN A 256 -21.93 0.55 -15.60
C GLN A 256 -21.68 -0.58 -14.58
N ARG A 257 -20.68 -0.43 -13.71
CA ARG A 257 -20.18 -1.50 -12.82
C ARG A 257 -21.24 -2.08 -11.89
N ASP A 258 -22.19 -1.27 -11.44
CA ASP A 258 -23.22 -1.66 -10.50
C ASP A 258 -24.52 -2.11 -11.20
N GLU A 259 -24.62 -1.93 -12.52
CA GLU A 259 -25.80 -2.26 -13.34
C GLU A 259 -25.65 -3.61 -14.07
N ILE A 260 -24.44 -4.04 -14.36
CA ILE A 260 -24.15 -5.23 -15.18
C ILE A 260 -23.38 -6.30 -14.43
N GLY A 261 -23.46 -7.54 -14.94
CA GLY A 261 -22.70 -8.68 -14.41
C GLY A 261 -21.18 -8.53 -14.58
N ARG A 262 -20.40 -9.14 -13.68
CA ARG A 262 -18.93 -9.05 -13.71
C ARG A 262 -18.29 -9.58 -15.00
N THR A 263 -18.85 -10.62 -15.58
CA THR A 263 -18.37 -11.19 -16.84
C THR A 263 -18.59 -10.21 -17.99
N GLU A 264 -19.76 -9.60 -18.02
CA GLU A 264 -20.12 -8.58 -19.02
C GLU A 264 -19.24 -7.32 -18.85
N LEU A 265 -19.01 -6.88 -17.63
CA LEU A 265 -18.10 -5.78 -17.32
C LEU A 265 -16.68 -6.02 -17.85
N ILE A 266 -16.16 -7.25 -17.73
CA ILE A 266 -14.87 -7.64 -18.30
C ILE A 266 -14.91 -7.57 -19.83
N SER A 267 -15.97 -8.09 -20.45
CA SER A 267 -16.14 -8.06 -21.91
C SER A 267 -16.14 -6.62 -22.43
N LEU A 268 -16.96 -5.75 -21.82
CA LEU A 268 -17.01 -4.33 -22.18
C LEU A 268 -15.67 -3.60 -21.93
N THR A 269 -14.95 -3.98 -20.87
CA THR A 269 -13.60 -3.42 -20.61
C THR A 269 -12.62 -3.83 -21.71
N LEU A 270 -12.66 -5.07 -22.19
CA LEU A 270 -11.81 -5.53 -23.29
C LEU A 270 -12.19 -4.90 -24.63
N GLU A 271 -13.48 -4.69 -24.88
CA GLU A 271 -13.98 -3.97 -26.04
C GLU A 271 -13.53 -2.51 -26.04
N ALA A 272 -13.72 -1.81 -24.90
CA ALA A 272 -13.22 -0.45 -24.73
C ALA A 272 -11.68 -0.35 -24.83
N PHE A 273 -10.94 -1.40 -24.45
CA PHE A 273 -9.48 -1.47 -24.62
C PHE A 273 -9.06 -1.56 -26.09
N GLN A 274 -9.86 -2.20 -26.94
CA GLN A 274 -9.61 -2.28 -28.39
C GLN A 274 -9.94 -0.97 -29.09
N ASP A 275 -10.90 -0.20 -28.58
CA ASP A 275 -11.29 1.11 -29.12
C ASP A 275 -10.29 2.20 -28.67
N LYS A 276 -9.20 2.32 -29.46
CA LYS A 276 -8.14 3.31 -29.18
C LYS A 276 -8.60 4.75 -29.37
N GLU A 277 -9.63 4.98 -30.16
CA GLU A 277 -10.18 6.31 -30.41
C GLU A 277 -10.96 6.81 -29.18
N SER A 278 -11.82 5.98 -28.61
CA SER A 278 -12.52 6.29 -27.34
C SER A 278 -11.55 6.51 -26.18
N ILE A 279 -10.47 5.73 -26.09
CA ILE A 279 -9.42 5.95 -25.09
C ILE A 279 -8.76 7.32 -25.29
N ARG A 280 -8.41 7.66 -26.53
CA ARG A 280 -7.79 8.96 -26.85
C ARG A 280 -8.73 10.11 -26.55
N ARG A 281 -10.00 10.01 -26.95
CA ARG A 281 -11.04 11.01 -26.70
C ARG A 281 -11.22 11.23 -25.18
N TYR A 282 -11.36 10.17 -24.41
CA TYR A 282 -11.49 10.25 -22.95
C TYR A 282 -10.32 11.00 -22.30
N ARG A 283 -9.07 10.76 -22.77
CA ARG A 283 -7.89 11.48 -22.26
C ARG A 283 -7.90 12.96 -22.61
N LEU A 284 -8.36 13.30 -23.81
CA LEU A 284 -8.46 14.70 -24.26
C LEU A 284 -9.58 15.45 -23.52
N GLU A 285 -10.75 14.85 -23.39
CA GLU A 285 -11.89 15.43 -22.69
C GLU A 285 -11.57 15.70 -21.20
N GLY A 286 -10.80 14.80 -20.58
CA GLY A 286 -10.37 14.96 -19.21
C GLY A 286 -9.53 16.22 -18.96
N ILE A 287 -8.80 16.72 -19.98
CA ILE A 287 -7.97 17.92 -19.89
C ILE A 287 -8.79 19.19 -20.11
N THR A 288 -9.89 19.10 -20.87
CA THR A 288 -10.67 20.25 -21.34
C THR A 288 -11.92 20.55 -20.51
N GLN A 289 -12.39 19.61 -19.69
CA GLN A 289 -13.56 19.81 -18.84
C GLN A 289 -13.16 20.39 -17.48
N GLU A 290 -13.65 21.58 -17.16
CA GLU A 290 -13.65 22.10 -15.79
C GLU A 290 -14.54 21.19 -14.92
N ARG A 291 -13.94 20.57 -13.92
CA ARG A 291 -14.63 19.71 -12.95
C ARG A 291 -14.50 20.32 -11.57
N GLU A 292 -15.58 20.38 -10.83
CA GLU A 292 -15.56 20.85 -9.43
C GLU A 292 -14.57 20.07 -8.56
N TRP A 293 -14.42 18.75 -8.83
CA TRP A 293 -13.42 17.88 -8.22
C TRP A 293 -12.54 17.27 -9.32
N ASP A 294 -11.36 17.85 -9.53
CA ASP A 294 -10.42 17.37 -10.56
C ASP A 294 -9.30 16.53 -9.96
N GLU A 295 -9.26 15.25 -10.34
CA GLU A 295 -8.18 14.31 -9.98
C GLU A 295 -7.19 14.08 -11.14
N GLN A 296 -7.36 14.77 -12.27
CA GLN A 296 -6.54 14.53 -13.44
C GLN A 296 -5.19 15.26 -13.31
N TYR A 297 -4.13 14.46 -13.21
CA TYR A 297 -2.77 14.97 -13.07
C TYR A 297 -1.89 14.66 -14.29
N MET A 298 -2.07 13.49 -14.88
CA MET A 298 -1.27 12.97 -15.99
C MET A 298 -2.16 12.23 -17.00
N ASP A 299 -1.69 12.10 -18.25
CA ASP A 299 -2.41 11.34 -19.29
C ASP A 299 -2.40 9.85 -18.97
N ASN A 300 -1.32 9.37 -18.34
CA ASN A 300 -1.22 8.01 -17.89
C ASN A 300 -1.94 7.82 -16.54
N MET A 301 -3.21 7.42 -16.62
CA MET A 301 -4.07 7.15 -15.46
C MET A 301 -3.51 6.11 -14.50
N PHE A 302 -2.59 5.26 -14.97
CA PHE A 302 -1.92 4.26 -14.15
C PHE A 302 -0.80 4.89 -13.30
N LEU A 303 0.07 5.70 -13.91
CA LEU A 303 1.14 6.41 -13.19
C LEU A 303 0.57 7.49 -12.26
N ALA A 304 -0.52 8.15 -12.65
CA ALA A 304 -1.21 9.13 -11.82
C ALA A 304 -1.57 8.58 -10.43
N ARG A 305 -1.93 7.29 -10.34
CA ARG A 305 -2.28 6.65 -9.08
C ARG A 305 -1.12 6.52 -8.07
N PHE A 306 0.12 6.63 -8.54
CA PHE A 306 1.30 6.63 -7.68
C PHE A 306 1.71 8.04 -7.21
N SER A 307 1.03 9.08 -7.70
CA SER A 307 1.33 10.47 -7.38
C SER A 307 0.17 11.08 -6.59
N ASN A 308 0.34 11.20 -5.27
CA ASN A 308 -0.74 11.67 -4.41
C ASN A 308 -0.93 13.20 -4.44
N ILE A 309 -0.03 13.93 -5.11
CA ILE A 309 0.05 15.38 -5.02
C ILE A 309 -1.19 16.09 -5.61
N LYS A 310 -1.80 15.54 -6.66
CA LYS A 310 -3.05 16.11 -7.23
C LYS A 310 -4.24 15.94 -6.29
N TYR A 311 -4.26 14.88 -5.49
CA TYR A 311 -5.29 14.72 -4.46
C TYR A 311 -5.15 15.75 -3.32
N ILE A 312 -3.90 16.19 -3.03
CA ILE A 312 -3.68 17.32 -2.11
C ILE A 312 -4.30 18.57 -2.69
N ASP A 313 -4.02 18.89 -3.97
CA ASP A 313 -4.54 20.06 -4.65
C ASP A 313 -6.06 20.10 -4.60
N ALA A 314 -6.74 19.08 -5.13
CA ALA A 314 -8.19 18.98 -5.12
C ALA A 314 -8.79 19.08 -3.71
N SER A 315 -8.19 18.40 -2.72
CA SER A 315 -8.70 18.44 -1.35
C SER A 315 -8.48 19.77 -0.64
N LEU A 316 -7.39 20.50 -0.94
CA LEU A 316 -7.14 21.85 -0.41
C LEU A 316 -8.07 22.88 -1.04
N VAL A 317 -8.35 22.76 -2.36
CA VAL A 317 -9.34 23.60 -3.06
C VAL A 317 -10.71 23.47 -2.38
N GLU A 318 -11.16 22.25 -2.12
CA GLU A 318 -12.44 22.05 -1.44
C GLU A 318 -12.42 22.50 0.02
N ALA A 319 -11.32 22.25 0.73
CA ALA A 319 -11.17 22.72 2.11
C ALA A 319 -11.24 24.24 2.24
N SER A 320 -10.74 24.99 1.25
CA SER A 320 -10.78 26.46 1.25
C SER A 320 -12.19 27.05 1.10
N LYS A 321 -13.16 26.26 0.62
CA LYS A 321 -14.57 26.65 0.47
C LYS A 321 -15.37 26.47 1.77
N ILE A 322 -14.84 25.72 2.75
CA ILE A 322 -15.52 25.41 4.01
C ILE A 322 -15.19 26.48 5.05
N ASN A 323 -16.22 26.91 5.80
CA ASN A 323 -16.01 27.82 6.90
C ASN A 323 -15.14 27.17 7.99
N GLU A 324 -14.12 27.88 8.47
CA GLU A 324 -13.23 27.42 9.55
C GLU A 324 -13.96 27.03 10.86
N GLN A 325 -15.17 27.56 11.06
CA GLN A 325 -15.98 27.26 12.25
C GLN A 325 -16.91 26.05 12.05
N ASP A 326 -16.98 25.45 10.87
CA ASP A 326 -17.84 24.29 10.61
C ASP A 326 -17.26 23.02 11.27
N PRO A 327 -17.89 22.45 12.30
CA PRO A 327 -17.37 21.27 13.01
C PRO A 327 -17.64 19.96 12.26
N SER A 328 -18.27 20.00 11.09
CA SER A 328 -18.77 18.80 10.43
C SER A 328 -17.66 17.83 10.04
N LEU A 329 -16.54 18.31 9.48
CA LEU A 329 -15.37 17.49 9.12
C LEU A 329 -14.66 16.94 10.35
N PHE A 330 -14.60 17.72 11.44
CA PHE A 330 -14.06 17.26 12.71
C PHE A 330 -14.92 16.09 13.25
N ASN A 331 -16.24 16.28 13.35
CA ASN A 331 -17.15 15.24 13.83
C ASN A 331 -17.08 13.99 12.97
N PHE A 332 -17.13 14.14 11.64
CA PHE A 332 -16.98 13.01 10.71
C PHE A 332 -15.67 12.25 10.90
N SER A 333 -14.56 12.96 11.13
CA SER A 333 -13.23 12.34 11.36
C SER A 333 -13.20 11.53 12.66
N ILE A 334 -13.83 12.05 13.71
CA ILE A 334 -13.93 11.36 15.02
C ILE A 334 -14.89 10.17 14.93
N ASP A 335 -16.05 10.35 14.31
CA ASP A 335 -17.03 9.28 14.13
C ASP A 335 -16.44 8.14 13.28
N ARG A 336 -15.67 8.45 12.25
CA ARG A 336 -14.97 7.47 11.43
C ARG A 336 -13.94 6.67 12.23
N LEU A 337 -13.21 7.34 13.11
CA LEU A 337 -12.27 6.68 14.01
C LEU A 337 -12.99 5.68 14.92
N PHE A 338 -14.11 6.09 15.54
CA PHE A 338 -14.92 5.20 16.38
C PHE A 338 -15.61 4.11 15.54
N ALA A 339 -16.12 4.41 14.36
CA ALA A 339 -16.73 3.44 13.46
C ALA A 339 -15.75 2.31 13.07
N SER A 340 -14.45 2.53 13.18
CA SER A 340 -13.44 1.49 12.99
C SER A 340 -13.49 0.38 14.05
N LEU A 341 -13.99 0.67 15.26
CA LEU A 341 -14.09 -0.30 16.37
C LEU A 341 -15.24 -1.30 16.15
N PRO A 342 -15.14 -2.54 16.65
CA PRO A 342 -16.26 -3.48 16.66
C PRO A 342 -17.46 -2.99 17.46
N LEU A 343 -18.70 -3.28 17.02
CA LEU A 343 -19.93 -2.89 17.72
C LEU A 343 -19.94 -3.27 19.22
N PRO A 344 -19.52 -4.49 19.64
CA PRO A 344 -19.48 -4.82 21.06
C PRO A 344 -18.59 -3.88 21.88
N VAL A 345 -17.49 -3.39 21.30
CA VAL A 345 -16.58 -2.44 21.97
C VAL A 345 -17.25 -1.08 22.14
N LEU A 346 -17.91 -0.58 21.08
CA LEU A 346 -18.66 0.68 21.15
C LEU A 346 -19.75 0.64 22.20
N ASN A 347 -20.49 -0.46 22.27
CA ASN A 347 -21.56 -0.66 23.26
C ASN A 347 -21.05 -0.64 24.70
N VAL A 348 -19.88 -1.26 24.96
CA VAL A 348 -19.25 -1.25 26.29
C VAL A 348 -18.86 0.16 26.72
N PHE A 349 -18.44 1.00 25.78
CA PHE A 349 -18.06 2.40 26.07
C PHE A 349 -19.23 3.38 25.96
N GLY A 350 -20.44 2.92 25.61
CA GLY A 350 -21.61 3.80 25.44
C GLY A 350 -21.48 4.77 24.26
N ILE A 351 -20.63 4.44 23.27
CA ILE A 351 -20.38 5.29 22.10
C ILE A 351 -21.42 4.94 21.03
N ASN A 352 -22.26 5.90 20.69
CA ASN A 352 -23.26 5.76 19.64
C ASN A 352 -22.79 6.43 18.35
N VAL A 353 -22.42 5.64 17.34
CA VAL A 353 -22.01 6.10 16.02
C VAL A 353 -22.81 5.34 14.96
N ASP A 354 -23.42 6.07 14.04
CA ASP A 354 -24.03 5.47 12.85
C ASP A 354 -22.93 5.01 11.88
N LYS A 355 -22.54 3.74 12.06
CA LYS A 355 -21.46 3.15 11.24
C LYS A 355 -21.82 3.08 9.76
N GLU A 356 -23.08 2.92 9.44
CA GLU A 356 -23.53 2.73 8.08
C GLU A 356 -23.32 4.00 7.28
N SER A 357 -23.78 5.12 7.80
CA SER A 357 -23.61 6.41 7.16
C SER A 357 -22.13 6.82 7.06
N VAL A 358 -21.37 6.66 8.15
CA VAL A 358 -19.96 7.11 8.21
C VAL A 358 -19.03 6.28 7.32
N ILE A 359 -19.28 4.97 7.16
CA ILE A 359 -18.41 4.10 6.34
C ILE A 359 -18.79 4.15 4.85
N SER A 360 -20.01 4.53 4.52
CA SER A 360 -20.53 4.59 3.14
C SER A 360 -19.86 5.66 2.28
N TYR A 361 -19.24 6.66 2.88
CA TYR A 361 -18.61 7.77 2.17
C TYR A 361 -17.10 7.80 2.38
N SER A 362 -16.36 8.21 1.36
CA SER A 362 -14.93 8.54 1.50
C SER A 362 -14.76 9.89 2.22
N PHE A 363 -13.57 10.17 2.70
CA PHE A 363 -13.24 11.51 3.21
C PHE A 363 -13.35 12.59 2.12
N GLY A 364 -12.97 12.25 0.87
CA GLY A 364 -13.09 13.14 -0.27
C GLY A 364 -14.55 13.45 -0.63
N ASP A 365 -15.44 12.44 -0.58
CA ASP A 365 -16.87 12.66 -0.84
C ASP A 365 -17.48 13.61 0.20
N TYR A 366 -17.19 13.37 1.49
CA TYR A 366 -17.75 14.18 2.55
C TYR A 366 -17.20 15.61 2.53
N LEU A 367 -15.90 15.79 2.23
CA LEU A 367 -15.28 17.11 2.03
C LEU A 367 -15.96 17.86 0.88
N HIS A 368 -16.13 17.23 -0.26
CA HIS A 368 -16.75 17.82 -1.45
C HIS A 368 -18.24 18.16 -1.23
N TYR A 369 -18.97 17.30 -0.52
CA TYR A 369 -20.34 17.58 -0.10
C TYR A 369 -20.42 18.84 0.76
N LYS A 370 -19.52 18.98 1.74
CA LYS A 370 -19.48 20.13 2.64
C LYS A 370 -18.99 21.40 1.99
N ALA A 371 -18.21 21.28 0.93
CA ALA A 371 -17.78 22.41 0.10
C ALA A 371 -18.88 23.00 -0.79
N GLY A 372 -20.09 22.41 -0.79
CA GLY A 372 -21.27 22.96 -1.46
C GLY A 372 -21.76 22.18 -2.69
N SER A 373 -21.15 21.03 -3.05
CA SER A 373 -21.54 20.26 -4.24
C SER A 373 -22.81 19.42 -4.08
N GLY A 374 -23.47 19.50 -2.91
CA GLY A 374 -24.73 18.80 -2.63
C GLY A 374 -24.57 17.29 -2.35
N ALA A 375 -25.66 16.65 -1.89
CA ALA A 375 -25.63 15.25 -1.45
C ALA A 375 -25.39 14.22 -2.58
N VAL A 376 -25.59 14.61 -3.83
CA VAL A 376 -25.38 13.73 -5.01
C VAL A 376 -23.96 13.23 -5.15
N VAL A 377 -22.97 13.94 -4.55
CA VAL A 377 -21.55 13.55 -4.63
C VAL A 377 -21.17 12.45 -3.64
N LEU A 378 -22.03 12.17 -2.67
CA LEU A 378 -21.78 11.13 -1.66
C LEU A 378 -21.87 9.73 -2.29
N GLY A 379 -20.86 8.89 -2.02
CA GLY A 379 -20.74 7.56 -2.62
C GLY A 379 -19.98 7.53 -3.95
N GLY A 380 -19.46 8.68 -4.43
CA GLY A 380 -18.61 8.77 -5.61
C GLY A 380 -17.19 8.22 -5.41
N TYR A 381 -16.80 7.99 -4.14
CA TYR A 381 -15.47 7.51 -3.73
C TYR A 381 -14.32 8.38 -4.24
N LYS A 382 -14.49 9.69 -4.13
CA LYS A 382 -13.43 10.67 -4.39
C LYS A 382 -12.30 10.46 -3.38
N THR A 383 -11.07 10.58 -3.87
CA THR A 383 -9.89 10.39 -3.02
C THR A 383 -9.60 11.68 -2.26
N GLY A 384 -9.97 11.73 -0.98
CA GLY A 384 -9.52 12.80 -0.08
C GLY A 384 -7.99 12.78 0.09
N HIS A 385 -7.47 13.79 0.74
CA HIS A 385 -6.07 13.78 1.13
C HIS A 385 -5.88 14.41 2.50
N PHE A 386 -4.91 13.89 3.28
CA PHE A 386 -4.68 14.28 4.67
C PHE A 386 -4.52 15.79 4.87
N ALA A 387 -3.98 16.53 3.88
CA ALA A 387 -3.79 17.97 3.98
C ALA A 387 -5.13 18.72 3.92
N GLY A 388 -5.96 18.48 2.89
CA GLY A 388 -7.25 19.15 2.76
C GLY A 388 -8.25 18.71 3.81
N THR A 389 -8.43 17.38 4.02
CA THR A 389 -9.33 16.87 5.06
C THR A 389 -8.87 17.26 6.46
N GLY A 390 -7.55 17.31 6.69
CA GLY A 390 -6.97 17.74 7.95
C GLY A 390 -7.13 19.24 8.21
N MET A 391 -6.92 20.08 7.19
CA MET A 391 -7.15 21.52 7.30
C MET A 391 -8.62 21.83 7.59
N ALA A 392 -9.55 21.18 6.88
CA ALA A 392 -10.99 21.38 7.10
C ALA A 392 -11.47 20.86 8.47
N ALA A 393 -10.85 19.80 9.02
CA ALA A 393 -11.26 19.22 10.30
C ALA A 393 -10.56 19.84 11.52
N PHE A 394 -9.28 20.18 11.40
CA PHE A 394 -8.39 20.50 12.54
C PHE A 394 -7.58 21.80 12.35
N GLY A 395 -7.74 22.50 11.23
CA GLY A 395 -6.84 23.58 10.88
C GLY A 395 -5.38 23.09 10.87
N LEU A 396 -4.43 23.95 11.17
CA LEU A 396 -2.99 23.60 11.21
C LEU A 396 -2.62 22.53 12.27
N TRP A 397 -3.50 22.25 13.25
CA TRP A 397 -3.28 21.20 14.23
C TRP A 397 -3.22 19.79 13.63
N TYR A 398 -3.70 19.63 12.36
CA TYR A 398 -3.59 18.35 11.67
C TYR A 398 -2.14 17.83 11.58
N LEU A 399 -1.15 18.73 11.53
CA LEU A 399 0.27 18.36 11.51
C LEU A 399 0.71 17.68 12.81
N LEU A 400 0.23 18.17 13.96
CA LEU A 400 0.52 17.54 15.26
C LEU A 400 -0.17 16.16 15.35
N ILE A 401 -1.43 16.08 14.94
CA ILE A 401 -2.20 14.83 14.93
C ILE A 401 -1.50 13.78 14.05
N LEU A 402 -1.05 14.18 12.85
CA LEU A 402 -0.23 13.35 11.96
C LEU A 402 1.01 12.82 12.69
N GLY A 403 1.77 13.69 13.36
CA GLY A 403 2.98 13.28 14.08
C GLY A 403 2.70 12.26 15.18
N VAL A 404 1.67 12.47 16.00
CA VAL A 404 1.28 11.55 17.09
C VAL A 404 0.87 10.18 16.53
N GLY A 405 0.03 10.15 15.49
CA GLY A 405 -0.41 8.90 14.87
C GLY A 405 0.75 8.12 14.24
N MET A 406 1.68 8.81 13.58
CA MET A 406 2.86 8.19 12.97
C MET A 406 3.84 7.63 14.01
N LEU A 407 3.95 8.23 15.20
CA LEU A 407 4.81 7.72 16.26
C LEU A 407 4.43 6.30 16.68
N GLY A 408 3.14 6.06 16.91
CA GLY A 408 2.61 4.74 17.25
C GLY A 408 2.80 3.74 16.10
N SER A 409 2.54 4.18 14.87
CA SER A 409 2.68 3.36 13.67
C SER A 409 4.12 2.89 13.46
N PHE A 410 5.11 3.76 13.61
CA PHE A 410 6.53 3.38 13.55
C PHE A 410 6.88 2.29 14.56
N TYR A 411 6.35 2.41 15.79
CA TYR A 411 6.59 1.43 16.83
C TYR A 411 6.01 0.04 16.46
N VAL A 412 4.78 -0.02 15.97
CA VAL A 412 4.12 -1.28 15.57
C VAL A 412 4.89 -1.95 14.43
N PHE A 413 5.22 -1.21 13.38
CA PHE A 413 5.93 -1.76 12.22
C PHE A 413 7.32 -2.30 12.58
N ASP A 414 8.11 -1.57 13.37
CA ASP A 414 9.46 -2.01 13.74
C ASP A 414 9.48 -3.16 14.76
N LYS A 415 8.35 -3.46 15.41
CA LYS A 415 8.19 -4.70 16.20
C LYS A 415 8.22 -5.97 15.34
N LEU A 416 7.97 -5.89 14.05
CA LEU A 416 7.99 -7.01 13.10
C LEU A 416 9.40 -7.33 12.55
N ARG A 417 10.44 -6.87 13.24
CA ARG A 417 11.84 -7.15 12.94
C ARG A 417 12.59 -7.69 14.16
N LEU A 418 13.47 -8.66 13.94
CA LEU A 418 14.47 -9.12 14.94
C LEU A 418 15.88 -8.78 14.47
N VAL A 419 16.80 -8.67 15.41
CA VAL A 419 18.24 -8.59 15.13
C VAL A 419 18.88 -9.91 15.57
N LYS A 420 19.41 -10.67 14.61
CA LYS A 420 20.19 -11.87 14.88
C LYS A 420 21.69 -11.57 14.77
N GLN A 421 22.50 -12.32 15.50
CA GLN A 421 23.96 -12.30 15.26
C GLN A 421 24.22 -12.99 13.92
N ALA A 422 25.05 -12.38 13.10
CA ALA A 422 25.45 -12.98 11.83
C ALA A 422 26.26 -14.25 12.11
N THR A 423 25.75 -15.40 11.67
CA THR A 423 26.46 -16.67 11.72
C THR A 423 27.27 -16.79 10.44
N GLY A 424 28.60 -16.74 10.52
CA GLY A 424 29.45 -17.18 9.40
C GLY A 424 30.47 -16.19 8.81
N THR A 425 30.84 -15.13 9.49
CA THR A 425 32.00 -14.33 9.07
C THR A 425 33.13 -14.40 10.11
N VAL A 426 34.33 -14.77 9.62
CA VAL A 426 35.59 -14.91 10.40
C VAL A 426 36.01 -13.63 11.14
N ALA A 427 35.36 -12.51 10.90
CA ALA A 427 35.70 -11.20 11.46
C ALA A 427 34.48 -10.46 12.02
N GLY A 428 33.60 -11.08 12.78
CA GLY A 428 32.86 -10.13 13.45
C GLY A 428 31.42 -10.26 13.80
N LYS A 429 31.18 -9.75 14.81
CA LYS A 429 29.99 -9.31 15.56
C LYS A 429 28.98 -8.50 14.71
N GLY A 430 28.69 -8.88 13.47
CA GLY A 430 27.68 -8.25 12.61
C GLY A 430 26.27 -8.59 13.12
N LYS A 431 25.46 -7.59 13.43
CA LYS A 431 24.04 -7.75 13.73
C LYS A 431 23.25 -7.58 12.45
N GLU A 432 22.50 -8.59 12.05
CA GLU A 432 21.67 -8.54 10.85
C GLU A 432 20.18 -8.49 11.19
N PRO A 433 19.39 -7.62 10.50
CA PRO A 433 17.96 -7.61 10.66
C PRO A 433 17.35 -8.82 9.95
N VAL A 434 16.44 -9.49 10.65
CA VAL A 434 15.57 -10.56 10.12
C VAL A 434 14.13 -10.11 10.30
N PHE A 435 13.37 -10.09 9.21
CA PHE A 435 12.00 -9.61 9.20
C PHE A 435 11.02 -10.74 9.51
N SER A 436 9.93 -10.39 10.19
CA SER A 436 8.73 -11.21 10.14
C SER A 436 8.17 -11.17 8.73
N PHE A 437 7.69 -12.33 8.23
CA PHE A 437 7.01 -12.38 6.94
C PHE A 437 5.74 -11.51 6.93
N CYS A 438 5.05 -11.40 8.06
CA CYS A 438 3.96 -10.45 8.27
C CYS A 438 4.38 -9.00 7.94
N GLY A 439 5.54 -8.56 8.46
CA GLY A 439 6.04 -7.20 8.20
C GLY A 439 6.39 -6.95 6.74
N LEU A 440 6.82 -7.98 6.00
CA LEU A 440 7.09 -7.85 4.57
C LEU A 440 5.80 -7.73 3.74
N LEU A 441 4.76 -8.48 4.09
CA LEU A 441 3.46 -8.41 3.40
C LEU A 441 2.79 -7.03 3.51
N VAL A 442 3.02 -6.30 4.60
CA VAL A 442 2.42 -4.97 4.81
C VAL A 442 3.22 -3.82 4.23
N LEU A 443 4.34 -4.07 3.54
CA LEU A 443 5.11 -3.00 2.88
C LEU A 443 4.32 -2.26 1.78
N SER A 444 3.18 -2.77 1.32
CA SER A 444 2.24 -2.02 0.48
C SER A 444 1.76 -0.72 1.12
N SER A 445 1.68 -0.67 2.45
CA SER A 445 1.35 0.55 3.19
C SER A 445 2.37 1.67 2.98
N VAL A 446 3.60 1.32 2.61
CA VAL A 446 4.65 2.30 2.27
C VAL A 446 4.26 3.10 1.03
N PHE A 447 3.70 2.42 0.02
CA PHE A 447 3.21 3.06 -1.20
C PHE A 447 1.97 3.93 -0.93
N MET A 448 0.98 3.37 -0.23
CA MET A 448 -0.27 4.09 0.06
C MET A 448 -0.07 5.25 1.03
N PHE A 449 1.02 5.29 1.76
CA PHE A 449 1.27 6.19 2.88
C PHE A 449 0.09 6.17 3.88
N LEU A 450 0.33 5.69 5.07
CA LEU A 450 -0.70 5.35 6.05
C LEU A 450 -1.79 6.42 6.25
N PRO A 451 -1.48 7.73 6.33
CA PRO A 451 -2.48 8.79 6.46
C PRO A 451 -2.92 9.38 5.09
N ALA A 452 -3.01 8.58 4.03
CA ALA A 452 -3.26 9.10 2.69
C ALA A 452 -4.54 9.93 2.57
N GLU A 453 -5.66 9.49 3.14
CA GLU A 453 -6.94 10.20 3.06
C GLU A 453 -7.21 11.13 4.24
N SER A 454 -6.71 10.78 5.43
CA SER A 454 -6.90 11.56 6.65
C SER A 454 -5.78 11.36 7.65
N VAL A 455 -5.53 12.36 8.48
CA VAL A 455 -4.60 12.28 9.62
C VAL A 455 -5.10 11.35 10.74
N THR A 456 -6.36 10.93 10.69
CA THR A 456 -6.93 9.95 11.65
C THR A 456 -6.64 8.50 11.27
N GLU A 457 -6.29 8.20 10.01
CA GLU A 457 -6.01 6.83 9.56
C GLU A 457 -4.89 6.12 10.34
N PRO A 458 -3.78 6.77 10.74
CA PRO A 458 -2.79 6.13 11.61
C PRO A 458 -3.37 5.62 12.93
N PHE A 459 -4.36 6.32 13.50
CA PHE A 459 -5.05 5.88 14.73
C PHE A 459 -5.99 4.71 14.45
N GLU A 460 -6.72 4.72 13.34
CA GLU A 460 -7.53 3.57 12.90
C GLU A 460 -6.65 2.34 12.69
N PHE A 461 -5.47 2.51 12.09
CA PHE A 461 -4.48 1.44 11.96
C PHE A 461 -4.02 0.92 13.32
N LEU A 462 -3.75 1.80 14.29
CA LEU A 462 -3.29 1.39 15.62
C LEU A 462 -4.37 0.64 16.38
N ILE A 463 -5.60 1.13 16.35
CA ILE A 463 -6.74 0.61 17.13
C ILE A 463 -7.25 -0.71 16.54
N ARG A 464 -7.35 -0.81 15.23
CA ARG A 464 -7.94 -1.96 14.55
C ARG A 464 -7.00 -2.61 13.54
N GLY A 465 -6.47 -1.85 12.61
CA GLY A 465 -5.75 -2.39 11.45
C GLY A 465 -4.56 -3.24 11.84
N SER A 466 -3.76 -2.80 12.82
CA SER A 466 -2.59 -3.54 13.31
C SER A 466 -2.98 -4.85 14.00
N ILE A 467 -4.02 -4.84 14.80
CA ILE A 467 -4.53 -6.04 15.51
C ILE A 467 -5.07 -7.03 14.49
N GLN A 468 -5.91 -6.57 13.56
CA GLN A 468 -6.47 -7.39 12.49
C GLN A 468 -5.38 -8.04 11.64
N MET A 469 -4.37 -7.28 11.24
CA MET A 469 -3.22 -7.75 10.48
C MET A 469 -2.47 -8.87 11.22
N LEU A 470 -2.17 -8.68 12.51
CA LEU A 470 -1.45 -9.65 13.32
C LEU A 470 -2.28 -10.93 13.51
N LEU A 471 -3.55 -10.80 13.86
CA LEU A 471 -4.44 -11.96 14.04
C LEU A 471 -4.62 -12.75 12.74
N LEU A 472 -4.87 -12.07 11.63
CA LEU A 472 -5.06 -12.71 10.33
C LEU A 472 -3.78 -13.44 9.89
N TYR A 473 -2.62 -12.80 10.03
CA TYR A 473 -1.35 -13.45 9.74
C TYR A 473 -1.13 -14.69 10.63
N PHE A 474 -1.39 -14.58 11.93
CA PHE A 474 -1.27 -15.70 12.86
C PHE A 474 -2.11 -16.88 12.41
N LEU A 475 -3.39 -16.68 12.12
CA LEU A 475 -4.32 -17.72 11.67
C LEU A 475 -3.85 -18.38 10.36
N VAL A 476 -3.58 -17.57 9.36
CA VAL A 476 -3.15 -18.04 8.03
C VAL A 476 -1.81 -18.76 8.11
N PHE A 477 -0.86 -18.24 8.88
CA PHE A 477 0.45 -18.87 9.05
C PHE A 477 0.34 -20.26 9.65
N HIS A 478 -0.41 -20.41 10.74
CA HIS A 478 -0.55 -21.70 11.40
C HIS A 478 -1.38 -22.69 10.59
N LEU A 479 -2.47 -22.24 9.95
CA LEU A 479 -3.27 -23.07 9.05
C LEU A 479 -2.43 -23.59 7.88
N THR A 480 -1.73 -22.73 7.17
CA THR A 480 -0.92 -23.12 6.01
C THR A 480 0.29 -23.97 6.42
N ARG A 481 0.83 -23.77 7.61
CA ARG A 481 1.86 -24.63 8.19
C ARG A 481 1.33 -26.03 8.44
N PHE A 482 0.14 -26.16 9.00
CA PHE A 482 -0.54 -27.43 9.22
C PHE A 482 -0.81 -28.15 7.88
N LEU A 483 -1.42 -27.48 6.91
CA LEU A 483 -1.66 -28.03 5.56
C LEU A 483 -0.36 -28.47 4.88
N SER A 484 0.71 -27.67 4.98
CA SER A 484 2.03 -28.02 4.46
C SER A 484 2.64 -29.25 5.14
N SER A 485 2.34 -29.50 6.42
CA SER A 485 2.80 -30.69 7.15
C SER A 485 2.03 -31.96 6.73
N LEU A 486 0.72 -31.83 6.56
CA LEU A 486 -0.12 -32.94 6.06
C LEU A 486 0.33 -33.38 4.67
N TYR A 487 0.53 -32.46 3.76
CA TYR A 487 1.03 -32.75 2.40
C TYR A 487 2.38 -33.49 2.43
N LYS A 488 3.29 -33.13 3.33
CA LYS A 488 4.58 -33.86 3.49
C LYS A 488 4.41 -35.24 4.08
N GLY A 489 3.44 -35.44 4.96
CA GLY A 489 3.11 -36.76 5.53
C GLY A 489 2.45 -37.72 4.53
N LEU A 490 1.70 -37.14 3.56
CA LEU A 490 1.05 -37.93 2.49
C LEU A 490 2.02 -38.37 1.37
N LEU A 491 3.23 -37.79 1.29
CA LEU A 491 4.21 -38.19 0.30
C LEU A 491 4.87 -39.52 0.72
N PRO A 492 4.90 -40.52 -0.17
CA PRO A 492 5.51 -41.81 0.13
C PRO A 492 6.99 -41.64 0.55
N VAL A 493 7.39 -42.36 1.61
CA VAL A 493 8.70 -42.25 2.28
C VAL A 493 9.88 -42.38 1.30
N GLY A 494 9.69 -43.10 0.17
CA GLY A 494 10.71 -43.25 -0.89
C GLY A 494 11.08 -41.92 -1.59
N LEU A 495 10.15 -41.01 -1.82
CA LEU A 495 10.40 -39.73 -2.45
C LEU A 495 11.14 -38.71 -1.52
N LEU A 496 10.93 -38.86 -0.21
CA LEU A 496 11.61 -38.06 0.81
C LEU A 496 13.10 -38.44 0.97
N ARG A 497 13.45 -39.72 0.81
CA ARG A 497 14.86 -40.19 0.82
C ARG A 497 15.65 -39.68 -0.40
N HIS A 498 15.06 -39.63 -1.58
CA HIS A 498 15.71 -39.09 -2.78
C HIS A 498 15.96 -37.57 -2.69
N ARG A 499 15.06 -36.83 -2.07
CA ARG A 499 15.27 -35.38 -1.85
C ARG A 499 16.35 -35.07 -0.82
N ARG A 500 16.48 -35.87 0.25
CA ARG A 500 17.57 -35.71 1.23
C ARG A 500 18.95 -36.03 0.63
N ARG A 501 19.09 -37.05 -0.22
CA ARG A 501 20.36 -37.35 -0.88
C ARG A 501 20.82 -36.29 -1.87
N ARG A 502 19.93 -35.57 -2.56
CA ARG A 502 20.28 -34.43 -3.47
C ARG A 502 20.56 -33.13 -2.75
N ALA A 503 20.27 -33.01 -1.48
CA ALA A 503 20.61 -31.83 -0.68
C ALA A 503 21.99 -31.91 -0.01
N PHE A 504 22.65 -33.07 -0.10
CA PHE A 504 23.99 -33.33 0.41
C PHE A 504 25.02 -33.62 -0.71
N GLN A 505 24.65 -33.49 -1.96
CA GLN A 505 25.53 -33.35 -3.12
C GLN A 505 25.39 -31.93 -3.72
#